data_f82be2d4daa5a68d41f19ad89193b9cc
#
_entry.id   f82be2d4daa5a68d41f19ad89193b9cc
#
_cell.length_a   1.000
_cell.length_b   1.000
_cell.length_c   1.000
_cell.angle_alpha   90.00
_cell.angle_beta   90.00
_cell.angle_gamma   90.00
#
_symmetry.space_group_name_H-M   'P 1'
#
loop_
_entity.id
_entity.type
_entity.pdbx_description
1 polymer ?
#
loop_
_entity_poly.entity_id
_entity_poly.type
_entity_poly.pdbx_seq_one_letter_code
_entity_poly.pdbx_strand_id
1 'polypeptide(L)'
;MLEELFRLDGKVIVVTGATGLLGRKHAEAIACYGGTPILLDLSQQAVDNFANELNAKYKGSSVGFSVDITNEKAIKNNAKLIIGRFGKIDGLVNNAANNPKVEDSKEVNFSRLENFPLDIWHDDIAVGLTGAFLCIKHYGFMISKNPNGGSIVNISSDLGLIAPDQRLYKKDGISKDKQNVKPVTYSVVKTGLIGLTRYLATYWADKNVRCNAMCPGGVKNGQPEDFLKEVSVRIPMARMAYSDEYQGTLLWMLSDASTYLNGAIIPVEGGRTAW
;
A
#
# COMPACT_ATOMS: atom_id res chain seq x y z
N MET A 1 23.65 -7.43 16.06
CA MET A 1 24.39 -6.71 14.98
C MET A 1 23.57 -6.61 13.69
N LEU A 2 23.59 -7.58 12.75
CA LEU A 2 22.80 -7.46 11.50
C LEU A 2 21.29 -7.56 11.75
N GLU A 3 20.86 -8.44 12.64
CA GLU A 3 19.45 -8.60 13.04
C GLU A 3 18.88 -7.32 13.67
N GLU A 4 19.65 -6.56 14.42
CA GLU A 4 19.25 -5.30 15.04
C GLU A 4 18.92 -4.24 14.01
N LEU A 5 19.56 -4.25 12.83
CA LEU A 5 19.27 -3.30 11.75
C LEU A 5 17.84 -3.45 11.22
N PHE A 6 17.23 -4.63 11.32
CA PHE A 6 15.84 -4.87 10.91
C PHE A 6 14.82 -4.55 12.01
N ARG A 7 15.27 -4.32 13.26
CA ARG A 7 14.38 -4.00 14.37
C ARG A 7 13.73 -2.63 14.18
N LEU A 8 12.48 -2.55 14.64
CA LEU A 8 11.68 -1.32 14.62
C LEU A 8 11.35 -0.85 16.04
N ASP A 9 12.16 -1.27 17.03
CA ASP A 9 11.91 -0.97 18.44
C ASP A 9 11.74 0.55 18.67
N GLY A 10 10.62 0.89 19.31
CA GLY A 10 10.27 2.27 19.60
C GLY A 10 9.88 3.13 18.38
N LYS A 11 9.83 2.60 17.15
CA LYS A 11 9.35 3.31 15.96
C LYS A 11 7.82 3.28 15.90
N VAL A 12 7.21 4.43 15.66
CA VAL A 12 5.76 4.64 15.47
C VAL A 12 5.47 4.75 13.98
N ILE A 13 4.71 3.81 13.43
CA ILE A 13 4.54 3.70 11.99
C ILE A 13 3.06 3.67 11.62
N VAL A 14 2.62 4.65 10.83
CA VAL A 14 1.25 4.76 10.35
C VAL A 14 1.05 3.83 9.15
N VAL A 15 -0.03 3.03 9.16
CA VAL A 15 -0.43 2.14 8.05
C VAL A 15 -1.85 2.48 7.64
N THR A 16 -2.05 2.93 6.40
CA THR A 16 -3.37 3.20 5.83
C THR A 16 -3.98 1.95 5.19
N GLY A 17 -5.30 1.79 5.27
CA GLY A 17 -5.97 0.57 4.81
C GLY A 17 -5.50 -0.67 5.61
N ALA A 18 -5.29 -0.48 6.92
CA ALA A 18 -4.62 -1.44 7.78
C ALA A 18 -5.40 -2.75 7.99
N THR A 19 -6.71 -2.76 7.78
CA THR A 19 -7.54 -3.97 7.92
C THR A 19 -7.69 -4.75 6.62
N GLY A 20 -7.17 -4.21 5.51
CA GLY A 20 -7.14 -4.86 4.19
C GLY A 20 -6.12 -6.00 4.09
N LEU A 21 -6.14 -6.72 2.96
CA LEU A 21 -5.34 -7.92 2.72
C LEU A 21 -3.84 -7.73 3.00
N LEU A 22 -3.21 -6.74 2.40
CA LEU A 22 -1.79 -6.44 2.62
C LEU A 22 -1.57 -5.58 3.87
N GLY A 23 -2.50 -4.67 4.18
CA GLY A 23 -2.41 -3.78 5.35
C GLY A 23 -2.26 -4.56 6.66
N ARG A 24 -3.02 -5.64 6.83
CA ARG A 24 -2.87 -6.55 7.99
C ARG A 24 -1.48 -7.15 8.07
N LYS A 25 -0.93 -7.61 6.94
CA LYS A 25 0.41 -8.21 6.89
C LYS A 25 1.51 -7.18 7.14
N HIS A 26 1.34 -5.97 6.63
CA HIS A 26 2.25 -4.85 6.88
C HIS A 26 2.29 -4.47 8.37
N ALA A 27 1.13 -4.31 9.00
CA ALA A 27 1.05 -4.00 10.43
C ALA A 27 1.57 -5.15 11.31
N GLU A 28 1.30 -6.40 10.92
CA GLU A 28 1.82 -7.59 11.60
C GLU A 28 3.37 -7.62 11.57
N ALA A 29 3.99 -7.35 10.42
CA ALA A 29 5.45 -7.29 10.32
C ALA A 29 6.05 -6.21 11.21
N ILE A 30 5.45 -5.02 11.25
CA ILE A 30 5.87 -3.90 12.10
C ILE A 30 5.82 -4.31 13.57
N ALA A 31 4.69 -4.88 14.03
CA ALA A 31 4.51 -5.30 15.41
C ALA A 31 5.47 -6.45 15.80
N CYS A 32 5.66 -7.43 14.92
CA CYS A 32 6.55 -8.57 15.13
C CYS A 32 8.01 -8.13 15.36
N TYR A 33 8.44 -7.05 14.71
CA TYR A 33 9.81 -6.51 14.83
C TYR A 33 9.92 -5.34 15.82
N GLY A 34 8.98 -5.21 16.75
CA GLY A 34 9.07 -4.29 17.90
C GLY A 34 8.55 -2.88 17.64
N GLY A 35 8.06 -2.60 16.42
CA GLY A 35 7.45 -1.32 16.10
C GLY A 35 6.03 -1.18 16.65
N THR A 36 5.53 0.03 16.69
CA THR A 36 4.16 0.37 17.04
C THR A 36 3.38 0.73 15.78
N PRO A 37 2.61 -0.19 15.16
CA PRO A 37 1.75 0.16 14.05
C PRO A 37 0.54 0.99 14.53
N ILE A 38 0.32 2.12 13.87
CA ILE A 38 -0.89 2.94 13.98
C ILE A 38 -1.78 2.57 12.82
N LEU A 39 -2.89 1.93 13.12
CA LEU A 39 -3.78 1.31 12.13
C LEU A 39 -4.85 2.30 11.70
N LEU A 40 -4.85 2.72 10.45
CA LEU A 40 -5.88 3.59 9.88
C LEU A 40 -6.75 2.84 8.89
N ASP A 41 -8.07 2.89 9.10
CA ASP A 41 -9.06 2.37 8.17
C ASP A 41 -10.41 3.09 8.39
N LEU A 42 -11.44 2.75 7.64
CA LEU A 42 -12.76 3.40 7.76
C LEU A 42 -13.57 2.92 8.96
N SER A 43 -13.40 1.67 9.39
CA SER A 43 -14.15 1.06 10.50
C SER A 43 -13.36 1.09 11.81
N GLN A 44 -13.81 1.89 12.79
CA GLN A 44 -13.20 1.92 14.12
C GLN A 44 -13.20 0.54 14.78
N GLN A 45 -14.30 -0.19 14.71
CA GLN A 45 -14.37 -1.53 15.29
C GLN A 45 -13.36 -2.50 14.68
N ALA A 46 -13.15 -2.43 13.35
CA ALA A 46 -12.20 -3.30 12.67
C ALA A 46 -10.75 -3.00 13.08
N VAL A 47 -10.37 -1.72 13.17
CA VAL A 47 -9.01 -1.35 13.60
C VAL A 47 -8.77 -1.63 15.07
N ASP A 48 -9.78 -1.46 15.96
CA ASP A 48 -9.66 -1.78 17.38
C ASP A 48 -9.50 -3.28 17.59
N ASN A 49 -10.29 -4.10 16.94
CA ASN A 49 -10.18 -5.55 16.99
C ASN A 49 -8.79 -6.01 16.54
N PHE A 50 -8.31 -5.45 15.43
CA PHE A 50 -6.99 -5.80 14.90
C PHE A 50 -5.84 -5.31 15.78
N ALA A 51 -5.95 -4.12 16.37
CA ALA A 51 -4.97 -3.61 17.34
C ALA A 51 -4.88 -4.53 18.56
N ASN A 52 -6.02 -4.97 19.10
CA ASN A 52 -6.07 -5.90 20.21
C ASN A 52 -5.43 -7.27 19.87
N GLU A 53 -5.70 -7.80 18.67
CA GLU A 53 -5.09 -9.02 18.14
C GLU A 53 -3.54 -8.90 18.08
N LEU A 54 -3.02 -7.80 17.52
CA LEU A 54 -1.59 -7.56 17.44
C LEU A 54 -0.95 -7.39 18.83
N ASN A 55 -1.59 -6.64 19.73
CA ASN A 55 -1.08 -6.40 21.06
C ASN A 55 -1.03 -7.67 21.91
N ALA A 56 -2.03 -8.54 21.77
CA ALA A 56 -2.04 -9.84 22.44
C ALA A 56 -0.91 -10.76 21.93
N LYS A 57 -0.68 -10.77 20.60
CA LYS A 57 0.30 -11.64 19.96
C LYS A 57 1.75 -11.17 20.16
N TYR A 58 2.00 -9.87 20.08
CA TYR A 58 3.37 -9.29 20.05
C TYR A 58 3.70 -8.45 21.29
N LYS A 59 2.82 -8.40 22.30
CA LYS A 59 2.97 -7.59 23.53
C LYS A 59 3.28 -6.12 23.20
N GLY A 60 2.65 -5.61 22.14
CA GLY A 60 2.90 -4.27 21.59
C GLY A 60 1.93 -3.22 22.12
N SER A 61 1.96 -2.04 21.49
CA SER A 61 1.11 -0.88 21.79
C SER A 61 0.39 -0.35 20.53
N SER A 62 0.02 -1.26 19.62
CA SER A 62 -0.74 -0.93 18.41
C SER A 62 -2.04 -0.22 18.74
N VAL A 63 -2.43 0.75 17.92
CA VAL A 63 -3.66 1.55 18.13
C VAL A 63 -4.38 1.73 16.80
N GLY A 64 -5.71 1.61 16.82
CA GLY A 64 -6.58 1.85 15.69
C GLY A 64 -7.27 3.21 15.73
N PHE A 65 -7.42 3.82 14.55
CA PHE A 65 -8.23 5.02 14.36
C PHE A 65 -9.06 4.90 13.08
N SER A 66 -10.34 5.29 13.17
CA SER A 66 -11.18 5.47 11.99
C SER A 66 -10.78 6.77 11.31
N VAL A 67 -10.16 6.68 10.13
CA VAL A 67 -9.72 7.84 9.35
C VAL A 67 -10.01 7.60 7.88
N ASP A 68 -10.86 8.46 7.31
CA ASP A 68 -11.00 8.58 5.87
C ASP A 68 -9.84 9.42 5.33
N ILE A 69 -8.97 8.80 4.55
CA ILE A 69 -7.78 9.46 3.99
C ILE A 69 -8.10 10.42 2.85
N THR A 70 -9.34 10.49 2.38
CA THR A 70 -9.80 11.52 1.45
C THR A 70 -10.17 12.82 2.17
N ASN A 71 -10.32 12.77 3.50
CA ASN A 71 -10.65 13.91 4.35
C ASN A 71 -9.39 14.49 5.02
N GLU A 72 -8.89 15.57 4.46
CA GLU A 72 -7.68 16.24 4.96
C GLU A 72 -7.78 16.67 6.43
N LYS A 73 -8.95 17.15 6.86
CA LYS A 73 -9.17 17.57 8.25
C LYS A 73 -9.08 16.39 9.23
N ALA A 74 -9.60 15.23 8.83
CA ALA A 74 -9.51 13.99 9.63
C ALA A 74 -8.05 13.56 9.80
N ILE A 75 -7.26 13.53 8.70
CA ILE A 75 -5.84 13.20 8.74
C ILE A 75 -5.06 14.16 9.64
N LYS A 76 -5.28 15.47 9.47
CA LYS A 76 -4.60 16.50 10.27
C LYS A 76 -4.87 16.37 11.77
N ASN A 77 -6.13 16.10 12.14
CA ASN A 77 -6.51 15.88 13.53
C ASN A 77 -5.90 14.59 14.09
N ASN A 78 -5.94 13.51 13.30
CA ASN A 78 -5.35 12.24 13.70
C ASN A 78 -3.82 12.34 13.88
N ALA A 79 -3.11 13.06 13.01
CA ALA A 79 -1.69 13.28 13.16
C ALA A 79 -1.35 13.97 14.52
N LYS A 80 -2.17 14.96 14.95
CA LYS A 80 -2.02 15.61 16.26
C LYS A 80 -2.26 14.63 17.41
N LEU A 81 -3.27 13.76 17.31
CA LEU A 81 -3.55 12.75 18.32
C LEU A 81 -2.40 11.76 18.46
N ILE A 82 -1.81 11.30 17.34
CA ILE A 82 -0.66 10.41 17.36
C ILE A 82 0.53 11.09 18.02
N ILE A 83 0.87 12.32 17.62
CA ILE A 83 1.96 13.11 18.26
C ILE A 83 1.70 13.31 19.74
N GLY A 84 0.48 13.67 20.15
CA GLY A 84 0.13 13.84 21.57
C GLY A 84 0.29 12.56 22.40
N ARG A 85 0.05 11.39 21.80
CA ARG A 85 0.13 10.09 22.49
C ARG A 85 1.53 9.47 22.48
N PHE A 86 2.24 9.54 21.36
CA PHE A 86 3.52 8.85 21.14
C PHE A 86 4.73 9.78 21.03
N GLY A 87 4.51 11.09 20.94
CA GLY A 87 5.55 12.10 20.79
C GLY A 87 6.14 12.22 19.40
N LYS A 88 5.94 11.23 18.52
CA LYS A 88 6.57 11.16 17.18
C LYS A 88 5.78 10.29 16.21
N ILE A 89 6.14 10.38 14.93
CA ILE A 89 5.79 9.44 13.86
C ILE A 89 7.10 9.16 13.12
N ASP A 90 7.53 7.90 13.06
CA ASP A 90 8.81 7.50 12.44
C ASP A 90 8.63 6.93 11.02
N GLY A 91 7.42 6.50 10.68
CA GLY A 91 7.16 5.93 9.36
C GLY A 91 5.71 6.06 8.90
N LEU A 92 5.54 5.94 7.59
CA LEU A 92 4.24 5.92 6.92
C LEU A 92 4.22 4.86 5.82
N VAL A 93 3.19 4.00 5.85
CA VAL A 93 2.89 3.05 4.77
C VAL A 93 1.59 3.48 4.10
N ASN A 94 1.67 4.08 2.93
CA ASN A 94 0.53 4.38 2.07
C ASN A 94 0.10 3.10 1.35
N ASN A 95 -0.80 2.36 1.98
CA ASN A 95 -1.29 1.08 1.49
C ASN A 95 -2.77 1.12 1.04
N ALA A 96 -3.57 2.06 1.55
CA ALA A 96 -4.98 2.18 1.20
C ALA A 96 -5.16 2.38 -0.32
N ALA A 97 -6.09 1.62 -0.88
CA ALA A 97 -6.48 1.73 -2.28
C ALA A 97 -7.89 1.18 -2.48
N ASN A 98 -8.65 1.77 -3.38
CA ASN A 98 -9.80 1.11 -3.97
C ASN A 98 -9.27 0.06 -4.97
N ASN A 99 -9.87 -1.11 -4.93
CA ASN A 99 -9.63 -2.15 -5.92
C ASN A 99 -10.98 -2.80 -6.24
N PRO A 100 -11.86 -2.08 -6.98
CA PRO A 100 -13.16 -2.62 -7.32
C PRO A 100 -12.97 -3.92 -8.10
N LYS A 101 -13.63 -4.96 -7.63
CA LYS A 101 -13.63 -6.24 -8.34
C LYS A 101 -14.49 -6.08 -9.59
N VAL A 102 -13.89 -6.27 -10.73
CA VAL A 102 -14.56 -6.21 -12.04
C VAL A 102 -15.66 -7.28 -12.14
N GLU A 103 -15.54 -8.35 -11.35
CA GLU A 103 -16.45 -9.48 -11.33
C GLU A 103 -17.75 -9.22 -10.56
N ASP A 104 -17.72 -8.28 -9.60
CA ASP A 104 -18.85 -7.97 -8.70
C ASP A 104 -19.77 -6.87 -9.27
N SER A 105 -19.41 -6.25 -10.39
CA SER A 105 -20.22 -5.19 -11.01
C SER A 105 -21.44 -5.77 -11.71
N LYS A 106 -22.61 -5.25 -11.35
CA LYS A 106 -23.87 -5.55 -12.04
C LYS A 106 -23.95 -4.90 -13.42
N GLU A 107 -23.07 -3.93 -13.70
CA GLU A 107 -23.01 -3.23 -14.99
C GLU A 107 -22.01 -3.95 -15.90
N VAL A 108 -22.50 -4.42 -17.01
CA VAL A 108 -21.68 -5.04 -18.06
C VAL A 108 -20.77 -3.95 -18.66
N ASN A 109 -19.45 -4.17 -18.64
CA ASN A 109 -18.43 -3.34 -19.32
C ASN A 109 -18.08 -2.00 -18.67
N PHE A 110 -18.40 -1.77 -17.38
CA PHE A 110 -17.99 -0.51 -16.72
C PHE A 110 -16.47 -0.30 -16.71
N SER A 111 -15.68 -1.38 -16.72
CA SER A 111 -14.21 -1.33 -16.66
C SER A 111 -13.54 -0.88 -17.96
N ARG A 112 -14.28 -0.88 -19.09
CA ARG A 112 -13.75 -0.45 -20.39
C ARG A 112 -13.54 1.06 -20.42
N LEU A 113 -12.46 1.49 -21.08
CA LEU A 113 -12.07 2.90 -21.12
C LEU A 113 -13.19 3.81 -21.65
N GLU A 114 -13.85 3.38 -22.73
CA GLU A 114 -14.93 4.13 -23.36
C GLU A 114 -16.21 4.25 -22.51
N ASN A 115 -16.38 3.38 -21.53
CA ASN A 115 -17.54 3.34 -20.63
C ASN A 115 -17.20 3.64 -19.18
N PHE A 116 -15.93 3.95 -18.88
CA PHE A 116 -15.46 4.07 -17.50
C PHE A 116 -16.10 5.28 -16.81
N PRO A 117 -16.84 5.09 -15.70
CA PRO A 117 -17.57 6.17 -15.05
C PRO A 117 -16.62 7.20 -14.41
N LEU A 118 -16.94 8.49 -14.57
CA LEU A 118 -16.10 9.57 -14.06
C LEU A 118 -16.12 9.67 -12.52
N ASP A 119 -17.22 9.28 -11.88
CA ASP A 119 -17.32 9.19 -10.42
C ASP A 119 -16.37 8.12 -9.85
N ILE A 120 -16.32 6.92 -10.46
CA ILE A 120 -15.36 5.87 -10.08
C ILE A 120 -13.91 6.36 -10.31
N TRP A 121 -13.67 7.09 -11.41
CA TRP A 121 -12.36 7.72 -11.63
C TRP A 121 -11.98 8.65 -10.49
N HIS A 122 -12.89 9.56 -10.09
CA HIS A 122 -12.63 10.50 -9.01
C HIS A 122 -12.41 9.79 -7.67
N ASP A 123 -13.21 8.78 -7.36
CA ASP A 123 -13.10 8.02 -6.11
C ASP A 123 -11.78 7.23 -6.03
N ASP A 124 -11.38 6.58 -7.10
CA ASP A 124 -10.12 5.83 -7.15
C ASP A 124 -8.90 6.75 -7.00
N ILE A 125 -8.91 7.90 -7.69
CA ILE A 125 -7.85 8.93 -7.57
C ILE A 125 -7.87 9.54 -6.16
N ALA A 126 -9.05 9.83 -5.62
CA ALA A 126 -9.19 10.41 -4.28
C ALA A 126 -8.58 9.51 -3.21
N VAL A 127 -8.88 8.20 -3.22
CA VAL A 127 -8.32 7.26 -2.25
C VAL A 127 -6.86 6.93 -2.55
N GLY A 128 -6.56 6.49 -3.78
CA GLY A 128 -5.29 5.85 -4.08
C GLY A 128 -4.12 6.82 -4.29
N LEU A 129 -4.38 8.05 -4.75
CA LEU A 129 -3.34 9.04 -5.04
C LEU A 129 -3.47 10.29 -4.18
N THR A 130 -4.62 10.94 -4.17
CA THR A 130 -4.83 12.15 -3.36
C THR A 130 -4.73 11.82 -1.86
N GLY A 131 -5.31 10.72 -1.41
CA GLY A 131 -5.22 10.27 -0.02
C GLY A 131 -3.78 9.99 0.41
N ALA A 132 -2.98 9.33 -0.43
CA ALA A 132 -1.55 9.13 -0.17
C ALA A 132 -0.80 10.47 -0.07
N PHE A 133 -1.07 11.41 -0.98
CA PHE A 133 -0.51 12.77 -0.91
C PHE A 133 -0.91 13.49 0.39
N LEU A 134 -2.17 13.43 0.81
CA LEU A 134 -2.64 14.05 2.05
C LEU A 134 -2.00 13.41 3.29
N CYS A 135 -1.85 12.08 3.31
CA CYS A 135 -1.12 11.38 4.37
C CYS A 135 0.34 11.83 4.44
N ILE A 136 1.02 11.95 3.30
CA ILE A 136 2.39 12.48 3.24
C ILE A 136 2.43 13.92 3.73
N LYS A 137 1.50 14.78 3.29
CA LYS A 137 1.43 16.18 3.71
C LYS A 137 1.35 16.35 5.22
N HIS A 138 0.66 15.48 5.93
CA HIS A 138 0.45 15.61 7.37
C HIS A 138 1.33 14.67 8.20
N TYR A 139 1.34 13.37 7.96
CA TYR A 139 2.19 12.43 8.69
C TYR A 139 3.65 12.55 8.24
N GLY A 140 3.90 12.64 6.93
CA GLY A 140 5.25 12.84 6.39
C GLY A 140 5.89 14.13 6.88
N PHE A 141 5.11 15.21 7.02
CA PHE A 141 5.57 16.45 7.64
C PHE A 141 5.98 16.24 9.11
N MET A 142 5.25 15.42 9.88
CA MET A 142 5.65 15.10 11.27
C MET A 142 6.93 14.26 11.28
N ILE A 143 7.08 13.29 10.36
CA ILE A 143 8.31 12.51 10.21
C ILE A 143 9.50 13.43 9.91
N SER A 144 9.34 14.44 9.06
CA SER A 144 10.43 15.41 8.72
C SER A 144 10.85 16.31 9.87
N LYS A 145 10.12 16.29 10.99
CA LYS A 145 10.49 17.03 12.24
C LYS A 145 11.27 16.19 13.21
N ASN A 146 11.36 14.89 13.00
CA ASN A 146 12.19 14.03 13.85
C ASN A 146 13.67 14.32 13.61
N PRO A 147 14.51 14.32 14.67
CA PRO A 147 15.97 14.51 14.52
C PRO A 147 16.63 13.54 13.55
N ASN A 148 16.13 12.30 13.50
CA ASN A 148 16.68 11.23 12.67
C ASN A 148 15.82 10.95 11.40
N GLY A 149 14.86 11.83 11.11
CA GLY A 149 13.96 11.63 9.97
C GLY A 149 13.06 10.42 10.11
N GLY A 150 12.94 9.61 9.03
CA GLY A 150 12.15 8.39 9.01
C GLY A 150 11.94 7.80 7.61
N SER A 151 10.97 6.90 7.47
CA SER A 151 10.74 6.18 6.22
C SER A 151 9.27 6.24 5.76
N ILE A 152 9.08 6.57 4.50
CA ILE A 152 7.77 6.54 3.81
C ILE A 152 7.81 5.44 2.76
N VAL A 153 6.82 4.54 2.78
CA VAL A 153 6.67 3.48 1.79
C VAL A 153 5.33 3.63 1.09
N ASN A 154 5.37 3.84 -0.21
CA ASN A 154 4.18 3.85 -1.05
C ASN A 154 3.96 2.46 -1.66
N ILE A 155 2.78 1.86 -1.44
CA ILE A 155 2.44 0.55 -2.01
C ILE A 155 1.85 0.77 -3.41
N SER A 156 2.73 0.68 -4.41
CA SER A 156 2.38 0.72 -5.82
C SER A 156 1.90 -0.67 -6.30
N SER A 157 2.34 -1.10 -7.47
CA SER A 157 2.07 -2.42 -8.08
C SER A 157 3.04 -2.66 -9.23
N ASP A 158 3.20 -3.91 -9.65
CA ASP A 158 3.79 -4.25 -10.94
C ASP A 158 3.09 -3.52 -12.11
N LEU A 159 1.76 -3.30 -12.01
CA LEU A 159 0.99 -2.51 -12.98
C LEU A 159 1.19 -0.98 -12.87
N GLY A 160 2.05 -0.53 -11.98
CA GLY A 160 2.63 0.81 -12.00
C GLY A 160 3.92 0.87 -12.82
N LEU A 161 4.52 -0.26 -13.14
CA LEU A 161 5.77 -0.42 -13.91
C LEU A 161 5.51 -0.85 -15.33
N ILE A 162 4.55 -1.77 -15.53
CA ILE A 162 4.16 -2.29 -16.84
C ILE A 162 2.64 -2.14 -17.05
N ALA A 163 2.22 -2.20 -18.30
CA ALA A 163 0.81 -2.20 -18.65
C ALA A 163 0.12 -3.52 -18.27
N PRO A 164 -1.18 -3.52 -17.93
CA PRO A 164 -1.94 -4.73 -17.72
C PRO A 164 -2.11 -5.53 -19.02
N ASP A 165 -1.93 -6.84 -18.94
CA ASP A 165 -2.35 -7.73 -20.02
C ASP A 165 -3.86 -7.92 -19.98
N GLN A 166 -4.58 -7.20 -20.84
CA GLN A 166 -6.04 -7.21 -20.86
C GLN A 166 -6.63 -8.59 -21.22
N ARG A 167 -5.83 -9.49 -21.83
CA ARG A 167 -6.26 -10.86 -22.16
C ARG A 167 -6.58 -11.69 -20.93
N LEU A 168 -6.03 -11.36 -19.76
CA LEU A 168 -6.32 -12.02 -18.48
C LEU A 168 -7.80 -11.94 -18.06
N TYR A 169 -8.52 -10.92 -18.56
CA TYR A 169 -9.92 -10.68 -18.20
C TYR A 169 -10.90 -11.22 -19.23
N LYS A 170 -10.38 -11.87 -20.28
CA LYS A 170 -11.20 -12.44 -21.35
C LYS A 170 -12.06 -13.58 -20.81
N LYS A 171 -13.37 -13.55 -21.15
CA LYS A 171 -14.31 -14.64 -20.90
C LYS A 171 -14.83 -15.18 -22.23
N ASP A 172 -14.89 -16.52 -22.35
CA ASP A 172 -15.42 -17.17 -23.54
C ASP A 172 -16.91 -16.89 -23.71
N GLY A 173 -17.38 -16.82 -24.94
CA GLY A 173 -18.78 -16.51 -25.26
C GLY A 173 -19.15 -15.02 -25.18
N ILE A 174 -18.23 -14.13 -24.72
CA ILE A 174 -18.46 -12.68 -24.68
C ILE A 174 -17.74 -12.02 -25.87
N SER A 175 -18.43 -11.17 -26.61
CA SER A 175 -17.84 -10.41 -27.73
C SER A 175 -16.73 -9.47 -27.26
N LYS A 176 -15.75 -9.18 -28.14
CA LYS A 176 -14.54 -8.42 -27.81
C LYS A 176 -14.85 -7.04 -27.22
N ASP A 177 -15.85 -6.39 -27.71
CA ASP A 177 -16.34 -5.05 -27.28
C ASP A 177 -17.04 -5.07 -25.91
N LYS A 178 -17.41 -6.26 -25.44
CA LYS A 178 -18.07 -6.48 -24.14
C LYS A 178 -17.18 -7.16 -23.09
N GLN A 179 -15.93 -7.47 -23.41
CA GLN A 179 -15.00 -8.04 -22.44
C GLN A 179 -14.65 -7.04 -21.33
N ASN A 180 -14.57 -7.53 -20.12
CA ASN A 180 -13.97 -6.75 -19.02
C ASN A 180 -12.46 -6.54 -19.25
N VAL A 181 -11.94 -5.47 -18.67
CA VAL A 181 -10.52 -5.10 -18.71
C VAL A 181 -10.08 -4.65 -17.32
N LYS A 182 -8.77 -4.54 -17.08
CA LYS A 182 -8.29 -3.87 -15.85
C LYS A 182 -8.69 -2.38 -15.91
N PRO A 183 -9.35 -1.84 -14.88
CA PRO A 183 -9.70 -0.42 -14.81
C PRO A 183 -8.50 0.48 -15.04
N VAL A 184 -8.68 1.55 -15.83
CA VAL A 184 -7.61 2.50 -16.17
C VAL A 184 -7.05 3.21 -14.95
N THR A 185 -7.89 3.49 -13.95
CA THR A 185 -7.52 4.15 -12.70
C THR A 185 -6.44 3.39 -11.92
N TYR A 186 -6.46 2.07 -11.98
CA TYR A 186 -5.46 1.26 -11.27
C TYR A 186 -4.03 1.58 -11.74
N SER A 187 -3.79 1.54 -13.05
CA SER A 187 -2.46 1.87 -13.60
C SER A 187 -2.08 3.33 -13.35
N VAL A 188 -3.03 4.26 -13.48
CA VAL A 188 -2.79 5.69 -13.26
C VAL A 188 -2.39 5.95 -11.81
N VAL A 189 -3.16 5.43 -10.84
CA VAL A 189 -2.87 5.57 -9.40
C VAL A 189 -1.52 4.96 -9.05
N LYS A 190 -1.27 3.72 -9.49
CA LYS A 190 -0.04 3.00 -9.13
C LYS A 190 1.21 3.63 -9.75
N THR A 191 1.13 4.14 -10.98
CA THR A 191 2.20 4.96 -11.60
C THR A 191 2.35 6.31 -10.91
N GLY A 192 1.24 6.97 -10.55
CA GLY A 192 1.25 8.24 -9.81
C GLY A 192 2.00 8.15 -8.47
N LEU A 193 1.84 7.03 -7.73
CA LEU A 193 2.59 6.77 -6.49
C LEU A 193 4.10 6.66 -6.73
N ILE A 194 4.55 6.15 -7.87
CA ILE A 194 5.95 6.12 -8.26
C ILE A 194 6.48 7.54 -8.48
N GLY A 195 5.71 8.39 -9.18
CA GLY A 195 6.03 9.81 -9.35
C GLY A 195 6.16 10.55 -8.03
N LEU A 196 5.19 10.34 -7.13
CA LEU A 196 5.17 10.92 -5.78
C LEU A 196 6.38 10.45 -4.93
N THR A 197 6.77 9.19 -5.05
CA THR A 197 7.96 8.63 -4.39
C THR A 197 9.24 9.35 -4.83
N ARG A 198 9.44 9.53 -6.12
CA ARG A 198 10.62 10.23 -6.66
C ARG A 198 10.68 11.69 -6.24
N TYR A 199 9.54 12.38 -6.25
CA TYR A 199 9.46 13.77 -5.77
C TYR A 199 9.90 13.89 -4.32
N LEU A 200 9.38 13.03 -3.44
CA LEU A 200 9.67 13.07 -2.00
C LEU A 200 11.10 12.68 -1.66
N ALA A 201 11.70 11.78 -2.41
CA ALA A 201 13.08 11.36 -2.21
C ALA A 201 14.08 12.53 -2.26
N THR A 202 13.74 13.60 -2.97
CA THR A 202 14.55 14.81 -3.02
C THR A 202 14.06 15.91 -2.08
N TYR A 203 12.74 15.98 -1.85
CA TYR A 203 12.10 17.07 -1.13
C TYR A 203 12.48 17.17 0.37
N TRP A 204 12.64 16.02 1.05
CA TRP A 204 13.02 15.93 2.45
C TRP A 204 14.34 15.17 2.68
N ALA A 205 15.18 15.06 1.67
CA ALA A 205 16.47 14.38 1.81
C ALA A 205 17.35 15.03 2.90
N ASP A 206 17.32 16.36 3.01
CA ASP A 206 18.01 17.14 4.03
C ASP A 206 17.46 16.94 5.46
N LYS A 207 16.30 16.29 5.59
CA LYS A 207 15.64 15.92 6.85
C LYS A 207 15.80 14.44 7.20
N ASN A 208 16.63 13.70 6.48
CA ASN A 208 16.79 12.25 6.62
C ASN A 208 15.48 11.46 6.44
N VAL A 209 14.53 11.98 5.65
CA VAL A 209 13.32 11.25 5.30
C VAL A 209 13.55 10.50 4.00
N ARG A 210 13.46 9.19 4.05
CA ARG A 210 13.52 8.31 2.88
C ARG A 210 12.11 8.05 2.37
N CYS A 211 11.94 8.06 1.06
CA CYS A 211 10.68 7.67 0.43
C CYS A 211 10.94 6.67 -0.68
N ASN A 212 10.31 5.49 -0.59
CA ASN A 212 10.49 4.41 -1.56
C ASN A 212 9.11 3.82 -1.95
N ALA A 213 9.02 3.20 -3.11
CA ALA A 213 7.84 2.47 -3.53
C ALA A 213 8.11 0.96 -3.54
N MET A 214 7.23 0.18 -2.94
CA MET A 214 7.13 -1.25 -3.16
C MET A 214 6.11 -1.51 -4.26
N CYS A 215 6.43 -2.36 -5.23
CA CYS A 215 5.57 -2.73 -6.35
C CYS A 215 5.22 -4.22 -6.29
N PRO A 216 4.22 -4.60 -5.47
CA PRO A 216 3.75 -5.98 -5.40
C PRO A 216 3.20 -6.47 -6.73
N GLY A 217 3.45 -7.74 -7.04
CA GLY A 217 2.71 -8.48 -8.05
C GLY A 217 1.34 -8.93 -7.56
N GLY A 218 0.68 -9.78 -8.34
CA GLY A 218 -0.62 -10.32 -7.98
C GLY A 218 -0.57 -11.18 -6.71
N VAL A 219 -1.52 -10.94 -5.80
CA VAL A 219 -1.67 -11.67 -4.53
C VAL A 219 -2.77 -12.70 -4.66
N LYS A 220 -2.48 -13.95 -4.30
CA LYS A 220 -3.47 -15.04 -4.27
C LYS A 220 -4.49 -14.77 -3.15
N ASN A 221 -5.76 -14.61 -3.54
CA ASN A 221 -6.85 -14.28 -2.62
C ASN A 221 -8.21 -14.73 -3.18
N GLY A 222 -8.37 -16.06 -3.36
CA GLY A 222 -9.64 -16.66 -3.78
C GLY A 222 -10.00 -16.47 -5.26
N GLN A 223 -9.05 -16.11 -6.14
CA GLN A 223 -9.32 -16.04 -7.58
C GLN A 223 -9.65 -17.42 -8.16
N PRO A 224 -10.49 -17.47 -9.24
CA PRO A 224 -10.81 -18.70 -9.95
C PRO A 224 -9.56 -19.40 -10.48
N GLU A 225 -9.59 -20.74 -10.56
CA GLU A 225 -8.44 -21.53 -11.02
C GLU A 225 -7.99 -21.18 -12.44
N ASP A 226 -8.93 -20.91 -13.35
CA ASP A 226 -8.61 -20.52 -14.71
C ASP A 226 -7.85 -19.21 -14.76
N PHE A 227 -8.24 -18.21 -13.95
CA PHE A 227 -7.49 -16.98 -13.82
C PHE A 227 -6.09 -17.24 -13.24
N LEU A 228 -5.96 -18.11 -12.22
CA LEU A 228 -4.67 -18.46 -11.64
C LEU A 228 -3.74 -19.12 -12.65
N LYS A 229 -4.24 -20.01 -13.50
CA LYS A 229 -3.46 -20.61 -14.59
C LYS A 229 -2.98 -19.57 -15.59
N GLU A 230 -3.88 -18.70 -16.04
CA GLU A 230 -3.59 -17.66 -17.02
C GLU A 230 -2.59 -16.60 -16.50
N VAL A 231 -2.67 -16.21 -15.23
CA VAL A 231 -1.73 -15.26 -14.66
C VAL A 231 -0.37 -15.89 -14.39
N SER A 232 -0.35 -17.17 -13.98
CA SER A 232 0.88 -17.89 -13.61
C SER A 232 1.85 -18.03 -14.78
N VAL A 233 1.35 -18.28 -16.01
CA VAL A 233 2.21 -18.37 -17.21
C VAL A 233 2.85 -17.03 -17.61
N ARG A 234 2.42 -15.93 -17.00
CA ARG A 234 2.96 -14.56 -17.20
C ARG A 234 3.91 -14.12 -16.10
N ILE A 235 4.20 -15.00 -15.16
CA ILE A 235 5.09 -14.75 -14.03
C ILE A 235 6.21 -15.81 -14.07
N PRO A 236 7.49 -15.44 -14.15
CA PRO A 236 8.61 -16.40 -14.16
C PRO A 236 8.58 -17.41 -13.02
N MET A 237 8.18 -16.99 -11.80
CA MET A 237 8.00 -17.91 -10.67
C MET A 237 6.76 -18.79 -10.77
N ALA A 238 6.00 -18.72 -11.86
CA ALA A 238 4.83 -19.53 -12.20
C ALA A 238 3.71 -19.57 -11.14
N ARG A 239 3.58 -18.53 -10.33
CA ARG A 239 2.52 -18.39 -9.32
C ARG A 239 2.30 -16.94 -8.90
N MET A 240 1.12 -16.64 -8.39
CA MET A 240 0.89 -15.44 -7.60
C MET A 240 1.56 -15.55 -6.22
N ALA A 241 1.84 -14.40 -5.62
CA ALA A 241 2.40 -14.36 -4.26
C ALA A 241 1.33 -14.65 -3.19
N TYR A 242 1.78 -15.13 -2.03
CA TYR A 242 0.99 -15.08 -0.81
C TYR A 242 1.11 -13.71 -0.15
N SER A 243 0.12 -13.34 0.66
CA SER A 243 0.05 -11.98 1.25
C SER A 243 1.18 -11.66 2.23
N ASP A 244 1.82 -12.67 2.81
CA ASP A 244 2.94 -12.55 3.75
C ASP A 244 4.31 -12.41 3.08
N GLU A 245 4.42 -12.71 1.79
CA GLU A 245 5.71 -12.63 1.07
C GLU A 245 6.23 -11.20 0.88
N TYR A 246 5.41 -10.19 1.17
CA TYR A 246 5.79 -8.78 1.12
C TYR A 246 6.31 -8.21 2.43
N GLN A 247 6.16 -8.96 3.56
CA GLN A 247 6.51 -8.50 4.90
C GLN A 247 8.01 -8.20 5.02
N GLY A 248 8.87 -9.07 4.50
CA GLY A 248 10.32 -8.91 4.58
C GLY A 248 10.81 -7.67 3.84
N THR A 249 10.28 -7.41 2.63
CA THR A 249 10.63 -6.22 1.85
C THR A 249 10.15 -4.94 2.54
N LEU A 250 8.92 -4.92 3.06
CA LEU A 250 8.42 -3.78 3.81
C LEU A 250 9.28 -3.49 5.03
N LEU A 251 9.60 -4.52 5.82
CA LEU A 251 10.43 -4.40 7.01
C LEU A 251 11.79 -3.80 6.67
N TRP A 252 12.45 -4.32 5.62
CA TRP A 252 13.71 -3.76 5.12
C TRP A 252 13.59 -2.27 4.77
N MET A 253 12.55 -1.87 4.02
CA MET A 253 12.35 -0.48 3.61
C MET A 253 12.09 0.47 4.78
N LEU A 254 11.46 -0.01 5.87
CA LEU A 254 11.15 0.79 7.06
C LEU A 254 12.30 0.86 8.05
N SER A 255 13.18 -0.13 8.06
CA SER A 255 14.24 -0.32 9.07
C SER A 255 15.54 0.39 8.71
N ASP A 256 16.50 0.32 9.63
CA ASP A 256 17.83 0.89 9.46
C ASP A 256 18.73 0.02 8.55
N ALA A 257 18.25 -1.17 8.15
CA ALA A 257 18.91 -2.01 7.14
C ALA A 257 18.88 -1.38 5.72
N SER A 258 18.13 -0.29 5.52
CA SER A 258 18.00 0.40 4.23
C SER A 258 18.24 1.92 4.31
N THR A 259 19.12 2.38 5.20
CA THR A 259 19.37 3.82 5.43
C THR A 259 19.85 4.58 4.18
N TYR A 260 20.47 3.91 3.23
CA TYR A 260 20.92 4.52 1.95
C TYR A 260 19.94 4.28 0.79
N LEU A 261 18.76 3.71 1.06
CA LEU A 261 17.71 3.47 0.07
C LEU A 261 16.73 4.64 0.05
N ASN A 262 16.75 5.46 -1.02
CA ASN A 262 15.87 6.60 -1.17
C ASN A 262 15.50 6.79 -2.65
N GLY A 263 14.21 6.98 -2.94
CA GLY A 263 13.68 7.11 -4.31
C GLY A 263 13.60 5.80 -5.09
N ALA A 264 13.84 4.67 -4.42
CA ALA A 264 13.84 3.36 -5.07
C ALA A 264 12.41 2.88 -5.38
N ILE A 265 12.30 2.17 -6.50
CA ILE A 265 11.08 1.51 -6.94
C ILE A 265 11.39 0.02 -6.95
N ILE A 266 10.87 -0.70 -5.97
CA ILE A 266 11.23 -2.09 -5.68
C ILE A 266 10.14 -3.04 -6.17
N PRO A 267 10.33 -3.73 -7.32
CA PRO A 267 9.41 -4.77 -7.77
C PRO A 267 9.53 -6.01 -6.87
N VAL A 268 8.38 -6.52 -6.42
CA VAL A 268 8.27 -7.78 -5.67
C VAL A 268 7.14 -8.56 -6.33
N GLU A 269 7.42 -9.21 -7.47
CA GLU A 269 6.36 -9.62 -8.41
C GLU A 269 6.66 -10.96 -9.15
N GLY A 270 7.61 -11.73 -8.62
CA GLY A 270 7.96 -13.04 -9.17
C GLY A 270 8.67 -13.00 -10.53
N GLY A 271 9.27 -11.86 -10.88
CA GLY A 271 9.99 -11.65 -12.14
C GLY A 271 9.12 -11.16 -13.30
N ARG A 272 7.84 -10.84 -13.07
CA ARG A 272 6.88 -10.47 -14.12
C ARG A 272 7.29 -9.26 -14.96
N THR A 273 8.05 -8.34 -14.39
CA THR A 273 8.52 -7.13 -15.09
C THR A 273 9.89 -7.28 -15.74
N ALA A 274 10.50 -8.46 -15.66
CA ALA A 274 11.87 -8.71 -16.17
C ALA A 274 11.90 -9.19 -17.64
N TRP A 275 10.75 -9.48 -18.27
CA TRP A 275 10.63 -9.95 -19.65
C TRP A 275 9.54 -9.25 -20.46
#